data_7ebec2a35959c033941455c0c3e1eaec
#
_entry.id   7ebec2a35959c033941455c0c3e1eaec
#
_cell.length_a   1.000
_cell.length_b   1.000
_cell.length_c   1.000
_cell.angle_alpha   90.00
_cell.angle_beta   90.00
_cell.angle_gamma   90.00
#
_symmetry.space_group_name_H-M   'P 1'
#
loop_
_entity.id
_entity.type
_entity.pdbx_description
1 polymer ?
#
loop_
_entity_poly.entity_id
_entity_poly.type
_entity_poly.pdbx_seq_one_letter_code
_entity_poly.pdbx_strand_id
1 'polypeptide(L)'
;LDLLPPALKRRGLFPAGRLDKDTTGLLILTDDGDYAHRMLAPKSHVMKRYEAALDRPAEAADKTRFAAGIRSGEDCFAPALLEISPADPHTVWVAIHEGKFHQVKRMFRACGKTVTALRRLSIGALRLDPALGPGEARVLSEKEAMLVFEKKPEQFDRKA
;
A
#
# COMPACT_ATOMS: atom_id res chain seq x y z
N LEU A 1 -7.37 -17.09 0.98
CA LEU A 1 -6.51 -18.30 0.90
C LEU A 1 -6.97 -19.31 -0.16
N ASP A 2 -8.23 -19.21 -0.59
CA ASP A 2 -8.80 -20.15 -1.57
C ASP A 2 -8.12 -20.08 -2.94
N LEU A 3 -7.56 -18.94 -3.28
CA LEU A 3 -6.83 -18.72 -4.54
C LEU A 3 -5.43 -19.34 -4.57
N LEU A 4 -4.91 -19.81 -3.42
CA LEU A 4 -3.58 -20.38 -3.37
C LEU A 4 -3.52 -21.74 -4.07
N PRO A 5 -2.46 -21.98 -4.87
CA PRO A 5 -2.17 -23.32 -5.38
C PRO A 5 -2.04 -24.33 -4.22
N PRO A 6 -2.46 -25.58 -4.39
CA PRO A 6 -2.37 -26.58 -3.33
C PRO A 6 -0.97 -26.73 -2.73
N ALA A 7 0.08 -26.61 -3.55
CA ALA A 7 1.46 -26.68 -3.12
C ALA A 7 1.88 -25.58 -2.14
N LEU A 8 1.18 -24.45 -2.13
CA LEU A 8 1.44 -23.31 -1.25
C LEU A 8 0.48 -23.24 -0.07
N LYS A 9 -0.55 -24.07 -0.04
CA LYS A 9 -1.48 -24.12 1.09
C LYS A 9 -0.80 -24.79 2.29
N ARG A 10 -0.68 -24.03 3.37
CA ARG A 10 -0.11 -24.49 4.64
C ARG A 10 -1.09 -24.22 5.76
N ARG A 11 -1.09 -25.09 6.75
CA ARG A 11 -1.86 -24.88 7.97
C ARG A 11 -1.33 -23.65 8.70
N GLY A 12 -2.22 -22.80 9.15
CA GLY A 12 -1.86 -21.62 9.93
C GLY A 12 -1.48 -20.39 9.12
N LEU A 13 -1.54 -20.44 7.79
CA LEU A 13 -1.34 -19.23 6.96
C LEU A 13 -2.45 -18.22 7.18
N PHE A 14 -2.06 -16.96 7.28
CA PHE A 14 -2.97 -15.82 7.38
C PHE A 14 -2.38 -14.60 6.65
N PRO A 15 -3.22 -13.64 6.21
CA PRO A 15 -2.73 -12.43 5.60
C PRO A 15 -2.10 -11.50 6.66
N ALA A 16 -0.89 -11.03 6.38
CA ALA A 16 -0.23 -10.00 7.17
C ALA A 16 -0.74 -8.64 6.68
N GLY A 17 -1.77 -8.15 7.33
CA GLY A 17 -2.52 -6.98 6.91
C GLY A 17 -3.70 -7.33 6.01
N ARG A 18 -4.32 -6.31 5.46
CA ARG A 18 -5.55 -6.45 4.66
C ARG A 18 -5.49 -5.53 3.46
N LEU A 19 -6.16 -5.96 2.39
CA LEU A 19 -6.55 -5.11 1.28
C LEU A 19 -8.06 -4.91 1.36
N ASP A 20 -8.52 -3.71 1.01
CA ASP A 20 -9.95 -3.47 0.84
C ASP A 20 -10.48 -4.36 -0.30
N LYS A 21 -11.78 -4.62 -0.31
CA LYS A 21 -12.41 -5.51 -1.30
C LYS A 21 -12.04 -5.16 -2.74
N ASP A 22 -11.96 -3.87 -3.05
CA ASP A 22 -11.71 -3.37 -4.40
C ASP A 22 -10.23 -3.00 -4.64
N THR A 23 -9.36 -3.21 -3.64
CA THR A 23 -7.94 -2.92 -3.74
C THR A 23 -7.18 -4.15 -4.22
N THR A 24 -6.32 -3.97 -5.20
CA THR A 24 -5.43 -4.99 -5.73
C THR A 24 -4.00 -4.80 -5.26
N GLY A 25 -3.11 -5.69 -5.68
CA GLY A 25 -1.68 -5.55 -5.48
C GLY A 25 -1.10 -6.48 -4.42
N LEU A 26 -0.01 -6.04 -3.81
CA LEU A 26 0.81 -6.86 -2.92
C LEU A 26 0.09 -7.16 -1.61
N LEU A 27 -0.04 -8.46 -1.31
CA LEU A 27 -0.50 -8.97 -0.02
C LEU A 27 0.46 -10.07 0.42
N ILE A 28 0.95 -9.98 1.64
CA ILE A 28 1.84 -10.99 2.23
C ILE A 28 1.00 -11.97 3.04
N LEU A 29 1.22 -13.26 2.79
CA LEU A 29 0.67 -14.35 3.60
C LEU A 29 1.81 -14.96 4.40
N THR A 30 1.58 -15.24 5.67
CA THR A 30 2.59 -15.81 6.57
C THR A 30 1.94 -16.72 7.61
N ASP A 31 2.71 -17.61 8.18
CA ASP A 31 2.36 -18.37 9.37
C ASP A 31 3.16 -17.89 10.61
N ASP A 32 3.99 -16.85 10.43
CA ASP A 32 4.79 -16.24 11.48
C ASP A 32 4.08 -15.01 12.06
N GLY A 33 3.49 -15.18 13.24
CA GLY A 33 2.78 -14.12 13.94
C GLY A 33 3.68 -12.96 14.37
N ASP A 34 4.93 -13.23 14.75
CA ASP A 34 5.89 -12.21 15.17
C ASP A 34 6.29 -11.32 13.99
N TYR A 35 6.53 -11.93 12.83
CA TYR A 35 6.78 -11.20 11.59
C TYR A 35 5.63 -10.27 11.23
N ALA A 36 4.40 -10.80 11.22
CA ALA A 36 3.21 -10.02 10.91
C ALA A 36 3.01 -8.88 11.92
N HIS A 37 3.17 -9.16 13.22
CA HIS A 37 3.04 -8.16 14.26
C HIS A 37 4.06 -7.03 14.09
N ARG A 38 5.32 -7.35 13.85
CA ARG A 38 6.39 -6.37 13.60
C ARG A 38 6.10 -5.54 12.36
N MET A 39 5.64 -6.16 11.28
CA MET A 39 5.32 -5.45 10.03
C MET A 39 4.16 -4.46 10.19
N LEU A 40 3.14 -4.85 10.97
CA LEU A 40 1.90 -4.07 11.13
C LEU A 40 1.96 -3.08 12.29
N ALA A 41 2.93 -3.20 13.18
CA ALA A 41 3.04 -2.32 14.35
C ALA A 41 3.26 -0.86 13.91
N PRO A 42 2.50 0.11 14.44
CA PRO A 42 2.67 1.52 14.09
C PRO A 42 4.10 2.03 14.33
N LYS A 43 4.76 1.54 15.37
CA LYS A 43 6.15 1.89 15.72
C LYS A 43 7.18 1.51 14.65
N SER A 44 6.87 0.52 13.82
CA SER A 44 7.78 0.05 12.77
C SER A 44 7.84 1.00 11.58
N HIS A 45 6.87 1.88 11.42
CA HIS A 45 6.77 2.84 10.32
C HIS A 45 7.03 2.22 8.94
N VAL A 46 6.55 0.98 8.73
CA VAL A 46 6.67 0.30 7.45
C VAL A 46 5.82 1.02 6.41
N MET A 47 6.49 1.60 5.41
CA MET A 47 5.81 2.35 4.35
C MET A 47 5.11 1.42 3.38
N LYS A 48 3.87 1.75 3.07
CA LYS A 48 3.09 1.08 2.01
C LYS A 48 2.87 2.08 0.88
N ARG A 49 3.16 1.66 -0.33
CA ARG A 49 3.03 2.50 -1.52
C ARG A 49 1.93 1.98 -2.40
N TYR A 50 1.11 2.91 -2.86
CA TYR A 50 -0.06 2.64 -3.68
C TYR A 50 -0.02 3.46 -4.96
N GLU A 51 -0.56 2.88 -6.02
CA GLU A 51 -1.00 3.61 -7.19
C GLU A 51 -2.51 3.77 -7.11
N ALA A 52 -3.00 4.99 -7.31
CA ALA A 52 -4.42 5.29 -7.30
C ALA A 52 -4.84 5.98 -8.59
N ALA A 53 -6.01 5.62 -9.09
CA ALA A 53 -6.70 6.36 -10.12
C ALA A 53 -7.80 7.21 -9.47
N LEU A 54 -7.92 8.46 -9.92
CA LEU A 54 -8.86 9.44 -9.38
C LEU A 54 -9.89 9.84 -10.44
N ASP A 55 -11.09 10.16 -9.99
CA ASP A 55 -12.16 10.68 -10.85
C ASP A 55 -11.87 12.09 -11.35
N ARG A 56 -11.02 12.85 -10.65
CA ARG A 56 -10.59 14.21 -10.97
C ARG A 56 -9.07 14.30 -10.91
N PRO A 57 -8.47 15.21 -11.70
CA PRO A 57 -7.02 15.39 -11.68
C PRO A 57 -6.53 15.84 -10.30
N ALA A 58 -5.43 15.26 -9.85
CA ALA A 58 -4.74 15.71 -8.66
C ALA A 58 -4.04 17.04 -8.89
N GLU A 59 -3.93 17.83 -7.84
CA GLU A 59 -3.38 19.19 -7.88
C GLU A 59 -2.22 19.34 -6.88
N ALA A 60 -1.40 20.35 -7.08
CA ALA A 60 -0.30 20.67 -6.17
C ALA A 60 -0.79 20.90 -4.72
N ALA A 61 -2.00 21.47 -4.54
CA ALA A 61 -2.62 21.66 -3.24
C ALA A 61 -2.87 20.31 -2.51
N ASP A 62 -3.18 19.25 -3.24
CA ASP A 62 -3.37 17.92 -2.66
C ASP A 62 -2.07 17.38 -2.08
N LYS A 63 -0.95 17.59 -2.76
CA LYS A 63 0.38 17.21 -2.26
C LYS A 63 0.69 17.91 -0.93
N THR A 64 0.42 19.19 -0.85
CA THR A 64 0.63 19.99 0.36
C THR A 64 -0.24 19.48 1.51
N ARG A 65 -1.51 19.18 1.24
CA ARG A 65 -2.44 18.65 2.24
C ARG A 65 -2.00 17.27 2.75
N PHE A 66 -1.59 16.38 1.85
CA PHE A 66 -1.07 15.05 2.23
C PHE A 66 0.18 15.17 3.08
N ALA A 67 1.11 16.05 2.71
CA ALA A 67 2.36 16.27 3.46
C ALA A 67 2.12 16.84 4.87
N ALA A 68 1.06 17.62 5.06
CA ALA A 68 0.69 18.17 6.36
C ALA A 68 -0.12 17.20 7.24
N GLY A 69 -0.64 16.13 6.64
CA GLY A 69 -1.62 15.26 7.26
C GLY A 69 -3.05 15.77 7.00
N ILE A 70 -3.99 14.85 7.04
CA ILE A 70 -5.40 15.13 6.70
C ILE A 70 -6.31 14.77 7.86
N ARG A 71 -7.23 15.67 8.17
CA ARG A 71 -8.34 15.39 9.08
C ARG A 71 -9.59 15.04 8.27
N SER A 72 -10.25 13.95 8.65
CA SER A 72 -11.51 13.50 8.06
C SER A 72 -12.46 13.08 9.18
N GLY A 73 -13.42 13.92 9.51
CA GLY A 73 -14.29 13.72 10.69
C GLY A 73 -13.45 13.77 11.97
N GLU A 74 -13.55 12.73 12.79
CA GLU A 74 -12.78 12.58 14.03
C GLU A 74 -11.39 11.96 13.81
N ASP A 75 -11.15 11.40 12.63
CA ASP A 75 -9.87 10.78 12.28
C ASP A 75 -8.84 11.79 11.80
N CYS A 76 -7.62 11.61 12.29
CA CYS A 76 -6.44 12.32 11.81
C CYS A 76 -5.50 11.33 11.13
N PHE A 77 -5.21 11.57 9.86
CA PHE A 77 -4.23 10.79 9.11
C PHE A 77 -2.87 11.49 9.16
N ALA A 78 -1.84 10.72 9.47
CA ALA A 78 -0.47 11.22 9.51
C ALA A 78 -0.02 11.76 8.14
N PRO A 79 1.01 12.62 8.12
CA PRO A 79 1.64 13.06 6.88
C PRO A 79 1.96 11.91 5.95
N ALA A 80 1.68 12.09 4.68
CA ALA A 80 1.88 11.10 3.62
C ALA A 80 2.53 11.74 2.40
N LEU A 81 3.24 10.94 1.62
CA LEU A 81 3.78 11.37 0.34
C LEU A 81 2.75 11.19 -0.76
N LEU A 82 2.60 12.18 -1.60
CA LEU A 82 1.77 12.13 -2.80
C LEU A 82 2.58 12.62 -3.99
N GLU A 83 2.69 11.80 -5.02
CA GLU A 83 3.23 12.19 -6.33
C GLU A 83 2.17 12.05 -7.40
N ILE A 84 2.16 13.03 -8.30
CA ILE A 84 1.23 13.08 -9.43
C ILE A 84 1.97 12.59 -10.66
N SER A 85 1.36 11.67 -11.42
CA SER A 85 1.95 11.21 -12.68
C SER A 85 2.08 12.37 -13.66
N PRO A 86 3.27 12.63 -14.22
CA PRO A 86 3.42 13.67 -15.24
C PRO A 86 2.70 13.32 -16.55
N ALA A 87 2.41 12.05 -16.79
CA ALA A 87 1.70 11.60 -17.99
C ALA A 87 0.17 11.75 -17.86
N ASP A 88 -0.36 11.58 -16.64
CA ASP A 88 -1.80 11.63 -16.40
C ASP A 88 -2.07 12.06 -14.94
N PRO A 89 -2.59 13.29 -14.71
CA PRO A 89 -2.86 13.78 -13.36
C PRO A 89 -4.00 13.04 -12.63
N HIS A 90 -4.74 12.18 -13.31
CA HIS A 90 -5.69 11.24 -12.66
C HIS A 90 -4.99 10.03 -12.02
N THR A 91 -3.73 9.80 -12.32
CA THR A 91 -2.91 8.75 -11.74
C THR A 91 -1.93 9.35 -10.74
N VAL A 92 -1.94 8.82 -9.53
CA VAL A 92 -1.09 9.28 -8.42
C VAL A 92 -0.43 8.11 -7.71
N TRP A 93 0.68 8.39 -7.03
CA TRP A 93 1.34 7.46 -6.12
C TRP A 93 1.31 8.03 -4.71
N VAL A 94 0.95 7.19 -3.76
CA VAL A 94 0.81 7.56 -2.35
C VAL A 94 1.62 6.63 -1.49
N ALA A 95 2.37 7.18 -0.54
CA ALA A 95 3.07 6.39 0.48
C ALA A 95 2.56 6.77 1.86
N ILE A 96 2.09 5.77 2.61
CA ILE A 96 1.60 5.90 3.98
C ILE A 96 2.31 4.88 4.88
N HIS A 97 2.47 5.21 6.17
CA HIS A 97 3.00 4.28 7.16
C HIS A 97 1.94 3.77 8.15
N GLU A 98 0.74 4.31 8.08
CA GLU A 98 -0.41 3.87 8.86
C GLU A 98 -1.21 2.80 8.08
N GLY A 99 -2.17 2.18 8.75
CA GLY A 99 -3.08 1.21 8.16
C GLY A 99 -4.52 1.45 8.60
N LYS A 100 -4.95 2.71 8.70
CA LYS A 100 -6.30 3.05 9.10
C LYS A 100 -7.32 2.64 8.04
N PHE A 101 -8.54 2.36 8.49
CA PHE A 101 -9.63 1.90 7.64
C PHE A 101 -9.86 2.82 6.44
N HIS A 102 -9.78 2.27 5.25
CA HIS A 102 -9.96 2.95 3.96
C HIS A 102 -9.15 4.26 3.84
N GLN A 103 -7.95 4.29 4.40
CA GLN A 103 -7.20 5.52 4.61
C GLN A 103 -6.97 6.31 3.32
N VAL A 104 -6.40 5.69 2.28
CA VAL A 104 -6.08 6.39 1.04
C VAL A 104 -7.35 6.97 0.39
N LYS A 105 -8.42 6.18 0.34
CA LYS A 105 -9.72 6.62 -0.20
C LYS A 105 -10.29 7.80 0.58
N ARG A 106 -10.20 7.75 1.91
CA ARG A 106 -10.71 8.81 2.79
C ARG A 106 -9.88 10.09 2.71
N MET A 107 -8.56 9.95 2.57
CA MET A 107 -7.68 11.11 2.40
C MET A 107 -8.01 11.86 1.11
N PHE A 108 -8.18 11.16 -0.01
CA PHE A 108 -8.59 11.80 -1.26
C PHE A 108 -10.00 12.39 -1.20
N ARG A 109 -10.92 11.71 -0.54
CA ARG A 109 -12.28 12.25 -0.36
C ARG A 109 -12.25 13.58 0.39
N ALA A 110 -11.40 13.73 1.38
CA ALA A 110 -11.20 15.01 2.09
C ALA A 110 -10.65 16.11 1.17
N CYS A 111 -10.00 15.73 0.08
CA CYS A 111 -9.54 16.65 -0.98
C CYS A 111 -10.57 16.84 -2.11
N GLY A 112 -11.78 16.33 -1.96
CA GLY A 112 -12.85 16.45 -2.97
C GLY A 112 -12.68 15.52 -4.16
N LYS A 113 -11.93 14.42 -4.02
CA LYS A 113 -11.64 13.46 -5.09
C LYS A 113 -12.01 12.04 -4.69
N THR A 114 -12.45 11.25 -5.65
CA THR A 114 -12.81 9.84 -5.43
C THR A 114 -11.77 8.93 -6.06
N VAL A 115 -11.26 7.99 -5.27
CA VAL A 115 -10.38 6.92 -5.77
C VAL A 115 -11.24 5.90 -6.52
N THR A 116 -10.98 5.73 -7.81
CA THR A 116 -11.70 4.79 -8.68
C THR A 116 -10.99 3.43 -8.81
N ALA A 117 -9.68 3.40 -8.58
CA ALA A 117 -8.89 2.17 -8.53
C ALA A 117 -7.71 2.37 -7.57
N LEU A 118 -7.36 1.33 -6.85
CA LEU A 118 -6.26 1.35 -5.88
C LEU A 118 -5.48 0.05 -5.94
N ARG A 119 -4.16 0.16 -6.04
CA ARG A 119 -3.25 -0.97 -6.11
C ARG A 119 -2.06 -0.76 -5.20
N ARG A 120 -1.79 -1.72 -4.30
CA ARG A 120 -0.59 -1.66 -3.48
C ARG A 120 0.62 -2.18 -4.23
N LEU A 121 1.62 -1.33 -4.39
CA LEU A 121 2.82 -1.62 -5.17
C LEU A 121 3.98 -2.16 -4.33
N SER A 122 4.09 -1.71 -3.07
CA SER A 122 5.18 -2.14 -2.20
C SER A 122 4.83 -2.03 -0.72
N ILE A 123 5.54 -2.83 0.07
CA ILE A 123 5.54 -2.77 1.53
C ILE A 123 7.02 -2.69 1.94
N GLY A 124 7.43 -1.56 2.55
CA GLY A 124 8.84 -1.30 2.74
C GLY A 124 9.58 -1.30 1.40
N ALA A 125 10.71 -2.00 1.31
CA ALA A 125 11.46 -2.18 0.08
C ALA A 125 11.00 -3.38 -0.75
N LEU A 126 10.08 -4.21 -0.24
CA LEU A 126 9.52 -5.33 -1.00
C LEU A 126 8.50 -4.80 -2.02
N ARG A 127 8.76 -5.07 -3.29
CA ARG A 127 7.89 -4.68 -4.41
C ARG A 127 6.98 -5.82 -4.84
N LEU A 128 5.81 -5.47 -5.35
CA LEU A 128 4.97 -6.40 -6.09
C LEU A 128 5.74 -6.94 -7.30
N ASP A 129 5.83 -8.26 -7.41
CA ASP A 129 6.49 -8.91 -8.53
C ASP A 129 5.66 -8.72 -9.81
N PRO A 130 6.20 -8.07 -10.84
CA PRO A 130 5.46 -7.85 -12.08
C PRO A 130 5.12 -9.14 -12.83
N ALA A 131 5.78 -10.25 -12.53
CA ALA A 131 5.48 -11.55 -13.11
C ALA A 131 4.23 -12.21 -12.51
N LEU A 132 3.75 -11.72 -11.35
CA LEU A 132 2.53 -12.23 -10.73
C LEU A 132 1.29 -11.53 -11.30
N GLY A 133 0.39 -12.32 -11.88
CA GLY A 133 -0.95 -11.87 -12.24
C GLY A 133 -1.90 -11.86 -11.03
N PRO A 134 -3.12 -11.31 -11.21
CA PRO A 134 -4.13 -11.31 -10.15
C PRO A 134 -4.42 -12.71 -9.63
N GLY A 135 -4.46 -12.88 -8.32
CA GLY A 135 -4.71 -14.15 -7.66
C GLY A 135 -3.51 -15.12 -7.65
N GLU A 136 -2.42 -14.77 -8.29
CA GLU A 136 -1.21 -15.59 -8.28
C GLU A 136 -0.37 -15.34 -7.03
N ALA A 137 0.38 -16.35 -6.62
CA ALA A 137 1.23 -16.31 -5.44
C ALA A 137 2.57 -17.02 -5.68
N ARG A 138 3.60 -16.55 -5.02
CA ARG A 138 4.90 -17.23 -4.95
C ARG A 138 5.48 -17.17 -3.55
N VAL A 139 6.42 -18.03 -3.27
CA VAL A 139 7.16 -18.01 -2.03
C VAL A 139 8.20 -16.89 -2.04
N LEU A 140 8.34 -16.19 -0.92
CA LEU A 140 9.43 -15.23 -0.71
C LEU A 140 10.64 -15.97 -0.10
N SER A 141 11.85 -15.57 -0.49
CA SER A 141 13.04 -15.91 0.25
C SER A 141 13.08 -15.17 1.60
N GLU A 142 13.89 -15.64 2.53
CA GLU A 142 14.10 -14.94 3.82
C GLU A 142 14.60 -13.50 3.59
N LYS A 143 15.50 -13.31 2.63
CA LYS A 143 16.02 -12.00 2.26
C LYS A 143 14.90 -11.08 1.75
N GLU A 144 14.03 -11.58 0.87
CA GLU A 144 12.88 -10.82 0.37
C GLU A 144 11.90 -10.48 1.50
N ALA A 145 11.62 -11.43 2.39
CA ALA A 145 10.73 -11.20 3.53
C ALA A 145 11.24 -10.08 4.44
N MET A 146 12.54 -9.94 4.60
CA MET A 146 13.14 -8.88 5.41
C MET A 146 13.14 -7.50 4.73
N LEU A 147 12.95 -7.43 3.42
CA LEU A 147 12.85 -6.16 2.69
C LEU A 147 11.71 -5.27 3.18
N VAL A 148 10.65 -5.84 3.77
CA VAL A 148 9.53 -5.05 4.32
C VAL A 148 9.99 -4.08 5.42
N PHE A 149 11.08 -4.40 6.11
CA PHE A 149 11.64 -3.60 7.20
C PHE A 149 12.68 -2.59 6.72
N GLU A 150 13.07 -2.65 5.45
CA GLU A 150 13.99 -1.69 4.87
C GLU A 150 13.24 -0.44 4.42
N LYS A 151 13.85 0.72 4.71
CA LYS A 151 13.32 1.99 4.24
C LYS A 151 13.68 2.18 2.77
N LYS A 152 12.69 2.46 1.94
CA LYS A 152 12.95 2.99 0.60
C LYS A 152 13.32 4.45 0.67
N PRO A 153 14.13 4.95 -0.31
CA PRO A 153 14.28 6.38 -0.54
C PRO A 153 12.91 7.06 -0.65
N GLU A 154 12.81 8.28 -0.18
CA GLU A 154 11.55 9.05 -0.18
C GLU A 154 10.99 9.35 -1.58
N GLN A 155 11.77 9.08 -2.62
CA GLN A 155 11.34 9.27 -4.01
C GLN A 155 10.67 8.00 -4.52
N PHE A 156 9.51 8.19 -5.15
CA PHE A 156 8.85 7.11 -5.88
C PHE A 156 9.72 6.70 -7.08
N ASP A 157 10.01 5.42 -7.16
CA ASP A 157 10.67 4.86 -8.32
C ASP A 157 9.68 4.87 -9.49
N ARG A 158 9.95 5.73 -10.47
CA ARG A 158 9.07 5.94 -11.63
C ARG A 158 9.09 4.77 -12.63
N LYS A 159 9.87 3.74 -12.33
CA LYS A 159 9.99 2.52 -13.13
C LYS A 159 9.32 1.36 -12.41
N ALA A 160 8.04 1.35 -12.39
CA ALA A 160 7.28 0.18 -12.01
C ALA A 160 6.32 -0.17 -13.12
#